data_f03dca40242e3bb24b88d307f3cb7626
#
_entry.id   f03dca40242e3bb24b88d307f3cb7626
#
_cell.length_a   1.000
_cell.length_b   1.000
_cell.length_c   1.000
_cell.angle_alpha   90.00
_cell.angle_beta   90.00
_cell.angle_gamma   90.00
#
_symmetry.space_group_name_H-M   'P 1'
#
loop_
_entity.id
_entity.type
_entity.pdbx_description
1 polymer ?
#
loop_
_entity_poly.entity_id
_entity_poly.type
_entity_poly.pdbx_seq_one_letter_code
_entity_poly.pdbx_strand_id
1 'polypeptide(L)'
;ALPICRLGLAPYQIRNIYRYRAKGGVFRSPQSFAKVYGLTRKQYRDLEPYITIGEDYQPAFTMETIRNYERGRIEEQRKLHEAYEEYKKNDAYKPYKKYDRDTIRYPIKIKLGTHINLAYADTTMLKKVPGIGSGWAKTIVSYGERLGGYVAVGQLKEIEGFPVESLPFFEVRNAQTKRLNLNTLSLSQLRRHPYITFYMARQIVEYRRLKGRLSSLSQLRLLKEFPADVIERLQPYVCF
;
A
#
# COMPACT_ATOMS: atom_id res chain seq x y z
N ALA A 1 23.41 9.34 -31.38
CA ALA A 1 22.44 8.42 -31.98
C ALA A 1 23.07 7.02 -32.04
N LEU A 2 22.45 6.11 -31.40
CA LEU A 2 23.01 4.81 -31.01
C LEU A 2 23.17 3.88 -32.22
N PRO A 3 24.31 3.19 -32.38
CA PRO A 3 24.60 2.30 -33.52
C PRO A 3 23.55 1.19 -33.72
N ILE A 4 22.81 0.82 -32.67
CA ILE A 4 21.79 -0.24 -32.71
C ILE A 4 20.62 0.06 -33.67
N CYS A 5 20.30 1.34 -33.92
CA CYS A 5 19.23 1.73 -34.85
C CYS A 5 19.58 1.44 -36.31
N ARG A 6 20.88 1.26 -36.67
CA ARG A 6 21.35 0.97 -38.01
C ARG A 6 21.31 -0.51 -38.39
N LEU A 7 21.03 -1.38 -37.38
CA LEU A 7 21.05 -2.85 -37.53
C LEU A 7 19.69 -3.44 -37.97
N GLY A 8 18.76 -2.61 -38.46
CA GLY A 8 17.46 -3.10 -38.96
C GLY A 8 16.51 -3.61 -37.87
N LEU A 9 16.76 -3.27 -36.59
CA LEU A 9 15.85 -3.59 -35.51
C LEU A 9 14.70 -2.56 -35.41
N ALA A 10 13.49 -3.04 -35.19
CA ALA A 10 12.34 -2.18 -34.98
C ALA A 10 12.46 -1.41 -33.64
N PRO A 11 11.87 -0.21 -33.48
CA PRO A 11 11.98 0.62 -32.29
C PRO A 11 11.51 -0.08 -30.99
N TYR A 12 10.52 -0.98 -31.07
CA TYR A 12 10.05 -1.74 -29.93
C TYR A 12 11.06 -2.81 -29.47
N GLN A 13 11.80 -3.42 -30.42
CA GLN A 13 12.85 -4.40 -30.10
C GLN A 13 14.01 -3.73 -29.37
N ILE A 14 14.41 -2.55 -29.84
CA ILE A 14 15.43 -1.72 -29.19
C ILE A 14 14.99 -1.36 -27.76
N ARG A 15 13.74 -0.93 -27.56
CA ARG A 15 13.18 -0.67 -26.21
C ARG A 15 13.21 -1.91 -25.31
N ASN A 16 12.95 -3.09 -25.87
CA ASN A 16 12.99 -4.33 -25.10
C ASN A 16 14.41 -4.68 -24.66
N ILE A 17 15.43 -4.45 -25.47
CA ILE A 17 16.85 -4.59 -25.11
C ILE A 17 17.19 -3.67 -23.93
N TYR A 18 16.85 -2.38 -24.02
CA TYR A 18 17.11 -1.42 -22.95
C TYR A 18 16.34 -1.76 -21.66
N ARG A 19 15.08 -2.17 -21.79
CA ARG A 19 14.26 -2.59 -20.64
C ARG A 19 14.83 -3.82 -19.95
N TYR A 20 15.33 -4.80 -20.71
CA TYR A 20 15.99 -5.98 -20.14
C TYR A 20 17.25 -5.56 -19.38
N ARG A 21 18.10 -4.71 -19.96
CA ARG A 21 19.31 -4.21 -19.29
C ARG A 21 19.01 -3.35 -18.06
N ALA A 22 18.02 -2.48 -18.13
CA ALA A 22 17.60 -1.64 -17.01
C ALA A 22 17.11 -2.45 -15.79
N LYS A 23 16.61 -3.68 -16.03
CA LYS A 23 16.21 -4.62 -14.98
C LYS A 23 17.38 -5.49 -14.46
N GLY A 24 18.61 -5.13 -14.79
CA GLY A 24 19.80 -5.92 -14.39
C GLY A 24 20.09 -7.12 -15.29
N GLY A 25 19.41 -7.25 -16.44
CA GLY A 25 19.67 -8.30 -17.41
C GLY A 25 20.99 -8.10 -18.13
N VAL A 26 21.80 -9.15 -18.22
CA VAL A 26 23.11 -9.16 -18.91
C VAL A 26 23.10 -10.20 -20.01
N PHE A 27 23.56 -9.80 -21.21
CA PHE A 27 23.81 -10.73 -22.31
C PHE A 27 25.20 -11.32 -22.12
N ARG A 28 25.26 -12.62 -21.83
CA ARG A 28 26.52 -13.33 -21.54
C ARG A 28 27.12 -14.05 -22.75
N SER A 29 26.34 -14.20 -23.79
CA SER A 29 26.74 -14.83 -25.04
C SER A 29 25.88 -14.29 -26.19
N PRO A 30 26.35 -14.36 -27.46
CA PRO A 30 25.51 -14.00 -28.60
C PRO A 30 24.16 -14.73 -28.60
N GLN A 31 24.12 -15.99 -28.19
CA GLN A 31 22.89 -16.79 -28.12
C GLN A 31 21.89 -16.24 -27.08
N SER A 32 22.38 -15.60 -26.02
CA SER A 32 21.48 -14.98 -25.03
C SER A 32 20.69 -13.80 -25.61
N PHE A 33 21.23 -13.17 -26.65
CA PHE A 33 20.55 -12.08 -27.38
C PHE A 33 19.35 -12.59 -28.21
N ALA A 34 19.37 -13.87 -28.63
CA ALA A 34 18.24 -14.49 -29.33
C ALA A 34 16.95 -14.53 -28.48
N LYS A 35 17.07 -14.41 -27.14
CA LYS A 35 15.95 -14.42 -26.20
C LYS A 35 15.26 -13.06 -26.04
N VAL A 36 15.73 -12.03 -26.74
CA VAL A 36 15.10 -10.70 -26.71
C VAL A 36 13.68 -10.79 -27.28
N TYR A 37 12.71 -10.38 -26.51
CA TYR A 37 11.31 -10.43 -26.91
C TYR A 37 11.07 -9.63 -28.21
N GLY A 38 10.46 -10.29 -29.20
CA GLY A 38 10.14 -9.71 -30.49
C GLY A 38 11.25 -9.84 -31.54
N LEU A 39 12.39 -10.49 -31.23
CA LEU A 39 13.43 -10.81 -32.20
C LEU A 39 13.07 -12.10 -32.93
N THR A 40 13.06 -12.07 -34.26
CA THR A 40 12.82 -13.27 -35.08
C THR A 40 14.10 -14.07 -35.26
N ARG A 41 13.98 -15.39 -35.55
CA ARG A 41 15.15 -16.26 -35.83
C ARG A 41 15.95 -15.79 -37.04
N LYS A 42 15.29 -15.20 -38.06
CA LYS A 42 15.96 -14.63 -39.25
C LYS A 42 16.78 -13.41 -38.85
N GLN A 43 16.17 -12.44 -38.15
CA GLN A 43 16.87 -11.26 -37.66
C GLN A 43 18.06 -11.62 -36.74
N TYR A 44 17.91 -12.60 -35.87
CA TYR A 44 19.00 -13.04 -35.02
C TYR A 44 20.17 -13.57 -35.83
N ARG A 45 19.94 -14.44 -36.84
CA ARG A 45 20.99 -15.00 -37.71
C ARG A 45 21.72 -13.90 -38.49
N ASP A 46 20.97 -12.91 -38.96
CA ASP A 46 21.53 -11.78 -39.73
C ASP A 46 22.39 -10.86 -38.83
N LEU A 47 22.07 -10.80 -37.55
CA LEU A 47 22.75 -9.97 -36.52
C LEU A 47 23.90 -10.71 -35.81
N GLU A 48 23.86 -12.02 -35.72
CA GLU A 48 24.80 -12.83 -34.92
C GLU A 48 26.27 -12.53 -35.21
N PRO A 49 26.70 -12.33 -36.49
CA PRO A 49 28.10 -11.99 -36.80
C PRO A 49 28.54 -10.63 -36.26
N TYR A 50 27.60 -9.74 -35.94
CA TYR A 50 27.87 -8.39 -35.43
C TYR A 50 27.70 -8.25 -33.93
N ILE A 51 27.28 -9.33 -33.24
CA ILE A 51 27.11 -9.31 -31.82
C ILE A 51 28.43 -9.68 -31.14
N THR A 52 29.10 -8.70 -30.56
CA THR A 52 30.26 -8.90 -29.70
C THR A 52 29.88 -8.66 -28.26
N ILE A 53 30.27 -9.56 -27.36
CA ILE A 53 30.09 -9.41 -25.91
C ILE A 53 31.43 -8.91 -25.37
N GLY A 54 31.44 -7.71 -24.78
CA GLY A 54 32.64 -7.15 -24.15
C GLY A 54 33.10 -7.99 -22.95
N GLU A 55 34.38 -7.92 -22.65
CA GLU A 55 34.99 -8.65 -21.52
C GLU A 55 34.35 -8.28 -20.18
N ASP A 56 33.92 -7.05 -20.00
CA ASP A 56 33.21 -6.55 -18.82
C ASP A 56 31.87 -7.26 -18.53
N TYR A 57 31.34 -7.99 -19.52
CA TYR A 57 30.10 -8.75 -19.40
C TYR A 57 30.30 -10.27 -19.42
N GLN A 58 31.54 -10.72 -19.37
CA GLN A 58 31.85 -12.12 -19.08
C GLN A 58 31.32 -12.48 -17.69
N PRO A 59 30.78 -13.67 -17.48
CA PRO A 59 30.33 -14.06 -16.15
C PRO A 59 31.52 -13.98 -15.20
N ALA A 60 31.42 -13.10 -14.20
CA ALA A 60 32.41 -12.96 -13.14
C ALA A 60 32.59 -14.29 -12.35
N PHE A 61 31.72 -15.26 -12.63
CA PHE A 61 31.69 -16.55 -11.94
C PHE A 61 31.76 -17.70 -12.95
N THR A 62 32.85 -18.44 -12.90
CA THR A 62 32.91 -19.76 -13.48
C THR A 62 32.08 -20.73 -12.65
N MET A 63 31.73 -21.92 -13.20
CA MET A 63 31.03 -22.96 -12.42
C MET A 63 31.80 -23.35 -11.16
N GLU A 64 33.12 -23.23 -11.18
CA GLU A 64 33.98 -23.46 -10.04
C GLU A 64 33.85 -22.39 -8.96
N THR A 65 33.80 -21.10 -9.34
CA THR A 65 33.54 -20.01 -8.41
C THR A 65 32.14 -20.08 -7.79
N ILE A 66 31.12 -20.50 -8.55
CA ILE A 66 29.78 -20.74 -8.02
C ILE A 66 29.80 -21.87 -6.99
N ARG A 67 30.43 -22.99 -7.30
CA ARG A 67 30.57 -24.13 -6.35
C ARG A 67 31.33 -23.74 -5.08
N ASN A 68 32.38 -22.93 -5.20
CA ASN A 68 33.13 -22.46 -4.05
C ASN A 68 32.31 -21.49 -3.19
N TYR A 69 31.56 -20.60 -3.81
CA TYR A 69 30.63 -19.69 -3.11
C TYR A 69 29.52 -20.48 -2.39
N GLU A 70 28.90 -21.45 -3.04
CA GLU A 70 27.88 -22.31 -2.43
C GLU A 70 28.45 -23.13 -1.27
N ARG A 71 29.65 -23.66 -1.43
CA ARG A 71 30.37 -24.42 -0.39
C ARG A 71 30.68 -23.52 0.81
N GLY A 72 31.18 -22.32 0.57
CA GLY A 72 31.42 -21.32 1.62
C GLY A 72 30.14 -20.95 2.38
N ARG A 73 29.03 -20.78 1.67
CA ARG A 73 27.71 -20.45 2.25
C ARG A 73 27.16 -21.58 3.14
N ILE A 74 27.35 -22.85 2.70
CA ILE A 74 26.94 -24.01 3.47
C ILE A 74 27.78 -24.12 4.75
N GLU A 75 29.08 -23.89 4.64
CA GLU A 75 30.02 -23.93 5.78
C GLU A 75 29.69 -22.82 6.79
N GLU A 76 29.39 -21.62 6.32
CA GLU A 76 28.98 -20.49 7.17
C GLU A 76 27.66 -20.78 7.90
N GLN A 77 26.67 -21.35 7.19
CA GLN A 77 25.40 -21.78 7.80
C GLN A 77 25.61 -22.87 8.84
N ARG A 78 26.53 -23.83 8.59
CA ARG A 78 26.86 -24.86 9.55
C ARG A 78 27.46 -24.27 10.81
N LYS A 79 28.45 -23.36 10.69
CA LYS A 79 29.07 -22.68 11.84
C LYS A 79 28.06 -21.87 12.64
N LEU A 80 27.13 -21.16 11.94
CA LEU A 80 26.07 -20.41 12.57
C LEU A 80 25.11 -21.32 13.34
N HIS A 81 24.79 -22.49 12.76
CA HIS A 81 23.94 -23.49 13.40
C HIS A 81 24.60 -24.08 14.63
N GLU A 82 25.87 -24.45 14.53
CA GLU A 82 26.68 -24.99 15.65
C GLU A 82 26.75 -23.96 16.80
N ALA A 83 27.05 -22.69 16.48
CA ALA A 83 27.06 -21.60 17.46
C ALA A 83 25.69 -21.37 18.11
N TYR A 84 24.62 -21.51 17.36
CA TYR A 84 23.24 -21.41 17.87
C TYR A 84 22.87 -22.58 18.79
N GLU A 85 23.28 -23.80 18.46
CA GLU A 85 23.07 -24.97 19.33
C GLU A 85 23.90 -24.90 20.62
N GLU A 86 25.12 -24.35 20.54
CA GLU A 86 25.94 -24.07 21.71
C GLU A 86 25.32 -22.97 22.59
N TYR A 87 24.79 -21.90 21.97
CA TYR A 87 24.04 -20.84 22.67
C TYR A 87 22.80 -21.37 23.40
N LYS A 88 22.08 -22.35 22.80
CA LYS A 88 20.93 -23.01 23.44
C LYS A 88 21.31 -23.83 24.67
N LYS A 89 22.52 -24.41 24.72
CA LYS A 89 23.01 -25.21 25.84
C LYS A 89 23.41 -24.37 27.05
N ASN A 90 23.65 -23.07 26.85
CA ASN A 90 23.94 -22.14 27.92
C ASN A 90 22.65 -21.78 28.69
N ASP A 91 22.72 -21.75 30.03
CA ASP A 91 21.61 -21.38 30.95
C ASP A 91 21.05 -19.96 30.70
N ALA A 92 21.73 -19.15 29.90
CA ALA A 92 21.29 -17.84 29.46
C ALA A 92 20.20 -17.90 28.34
N TYR A 93 20.01 -19.07 27.70
CA TYR A 93 18.95 -19.22 26.69
C TYR A 93 17.57 -19.18 27.35
N LYS A 94 16.95 -18.01 27.33
CA LYS A 94 15.50 -17.92 27.55
C LYS A 94 14.85 -18.20 26.19
N PRO A 95 14.16 -19.35 26.03
CA PRO A 95 13.45 -19.62 24.78
C PRO A 95 12.52 -18.44 24.53
N TYR A 96 12.67 -17.80 23.37
CA TYR A 96 11.71 -16.80 22.90
C TYR A 96 10.35 -17.46 23.05
N LYS A 97 9.49 -16.88 23.88
CA LYS A 97 8.09 -17.33 23.96
C LYS A 97 7.62 -17.36 22.52
N LYS A 98 7.42 -18.58 22.01
CA LYS A 98 6.89 -18.78 20.66
C LYS A 98 5.64 -17.93 20.61
N TYR A 99 5.73 -16.77 19.92
CA TYR A 99 4.55 -15.98 19.66
C TYR A 99 3.62 -16.94 18.95
N ASP A 100 2.53 -17.28 19.65
CA ASP A 100 1.55 -18.18 19.11
C ASP A 100 1.00 -17.49 17.85
N ARG A 101 1.47 -17.95 16.68
CA ARG A 101 1.06 -17.39 15.38
C ARG A 101 -0.46 -17.42 15.25
N ASP A 102 -1.09 -18.35 15.93
CA ASP A 102 -2.52 -18.53 15.88
C ASP A 102 -3.25 -17.45 16.67
N THR A 103 -2.71 -16.97 17.81
CA THR A 103 -3.30 -15.85 18.56
C THR A 103 -3.16 -14.51 17.87
N ILE A 104 -2.07 -14.30 17.06
CA ILE A 104 -1.94 -13.09 16.24
C ILE A 104 -2.86 -13.15 15.01
N ARG A 105 -2.98 -14.33 14.39
CA ARG A 105 -3.82 -14.54 13.20
C ARG A 105 -5.30 -14.61 13.56
N TYR A 106 -5.62 -15.23 14.68
CA TYR A 106 -6.98 -15.42 15.21
C TYR A 106 -7.07 -14.91 16.65
N PRO A 107 -7.16 -13.60 16.86
CA PRO A 107 -7.23 -13.05 18.23
C PRO A 107 -8.49 -13.55 18.94
N ILE A 108 -8.37 -13.79 20.24
CA ILE A 108 -9.51 -14.17 21.10
C ILE A 108 -10.56 -13.07 20.97
N LYS A 109 -11.78 -13.48 20.63
CA LYS A 109 -12.90 -12.56 20.45
C LYS A 109 -13.40 -12.05 21.81
N ILE A 110 -13.75 -10.76 21.84
CA ILE A 110 -14.35 -10.12 23.02
C ILE A 110 -15.79 -10.63 23.24
N LYS A 111 -16.19 -10.64 24.50
CA LYS A 111 -17.55 -11.03 24.90
C LYS A 111 -18.51 -9.86 24.74
N LEU A 112 -19.80 -10.18 24.61
CA LEU A 112 -20.85 -9.18 24.61
C LEU A 112 -20.78 -8.37 25.91
N GLY A 113 -20.97 -7.05 25.82
CA GLY A 113 -20.79 -6.11 26.93
C GLY A 113 -19.39 -5.47 27.02
N THR A 114 -18.42 -5.96 26.24
CA THR A 114 -17.14 -5.27 26.07
C THR A 114 -17.18 -4.42 24.80
N HIS A 115 -16.84 -3.13 24.92
CA HIS A 115 -16.88 -2.20 23.80
C HIS A 115 -15.48 -1.75 23.39
N ILE A 116 -15.29 -1.53 22.10
CA ILE A 116 -14.08 -0.95 21.53
C ILE A 116 -14.40 0.48 21.13
N ASN A 117 -13.61 1.42 21.64
CA ASN A 117 -13.75 2.84 21.27
C ASN A 117 -13.14 3.08 19.88
N LEU A 118 -13.98 3.44 18.91
CA LEU A 118 -13.57 3.70 17.52
C LEU A 118 -12.60 4.88 17.38
N ALA A 119 -12.55 5.79 18.35
CA ALA A 119 -11.66 6.95 18.29
C ALA A 119 -10.17 6.55 18.34
N TYR A 120 -9.85 5.38 18.91
CA TYR A 120 -8.47 4.91 19.11
C TYR A 120 -8.25 3.47 18.64
N ALA A 121 -9.23 2.88 17.96
CA ALA A 121 -9.19 1.49 17.55
C ALA A 121 -8.18 1.25 16.42
N ASP A 122 -7.21 0.38 16.67
CA ASP A 122 -6.31 -0.14 15.64
C ASP A 122 -6.85 -1.46 15.04
N THR A 123 -6.19 -1.92 13.99
CA THR A 123 -6.56 -3.18 13.31
C THR A 123 -6.45 -4.40 14.23
N THR A 124 -5.61 -4.36 15.26
CA THR A 124 -5.40 -5.47 16.21
C THR A 124 -6.57 -5.55 17.19
N MET A 125 -7.02 -4.40 17.69
CA MET A 125 -8.19 -4.29 18.56
C MET A 125 -9.46 -4.68 17.81
N LEU A 126 -9.65 -4.16 16.60
CA LEU A 126 -10.82 -4.42 15.78
C LEU A 126 -10.98 -5.91 15.44
N LYS A 127 -9.89 -6.63 15.17
CA LYS A 127 -9.93 -8.08 14.94
C LYS A 127 -10.43 -8.89 16.14
N LYS A 128 -10.47 -8.33 17.34
CA LYS A 128 -11.06 -9.00 18.52
C LYS A 128 -12.59 -8.95 18.51
N VAL A 129 -13.21 -8.13 17.67
CA VAL A 129 -14.67 -8.06 17.56
C VAL A 129 -15.20 -9.26 16.79
N PRO A 130 -16.27 -9.94 17.28
CA PRO A 130 -16.97 -10.97 16.52
C PRO A 130 -17.45 -10.42 15.17
N GLY A 131 -17.27 -11.20 14.09
CA GLY A 131 -17.61 -10.78 12.73
C GLY A 131 -16.56 -9.90 12.03
N ILE A 132 -15.62 -9.30 12.76
CA ILE A 132 -14.58 -8.46 12.17
C ILE A 132 -13.30 -9.27 11.95
N GLY A 133 -12.95 -9.48 10.68
CA GLY A 133 -11.68 -10.05 10.24
C GLY A 133 -10.68 -8.96 9.81
N SER A 134 -9.53 -9.41 9.29
CA SER A 134 -8.46 -8.48 8.86
C SER A 134 -8.89 -7.51 7.76
N GLY A 135 -9.76 -7.94 6.84
CA GLY A 135 -10.33 -7.09 5.79
C GLY A 135 -11.17 -5.97 6.39
N TRP A 136 -12.16 -6.32 7.19
CA TRP A 136 -13.02 -5.36 7.87
C TRP A 136 -12.24 -4.40 8.79
N ALA A 137 -11.28 -4.91 9.55
CA ALA A 137 -10.47 -4.08 10.42
C ALA A 137 -9.72 -2.98 9.63
N LYS A 138 -9.14 -3.33 8.46
CA LYS A 138 -8.49 -2.36 7.57
C LYS A 138 -9.48 -1.37 6.98
N THR A 139 -10.65 -1.84 6.54
CA THR A 139 -11.70 -1.00 5.96
C THR A 139 -12.24 0.01 6.98
N ILE A 140 -12.49 -0.42 8.23
CA ILE A 140 -12.93 0.46 9.32
C ILE A 140 -11.89 1.54 9.59
N VAL A 141 -10.60 1.19 9.74
CA VAL A 141 -9.53 2.16 9.97
C VAL A 141 -9.42 3.14 8.81
N SER A 142 -9.36 2.63 7.57
CA SER A 142 -9.23 3.48 6.38
C SER A 142 -10.44 4.42 6.18
N TYR A 143 -11.65 3.95 6.48
CA TYR A 143 -12.84 4.79 6.43
C TYR A 143 -12.80 5.89 7.50
N GLY A 144 -12.40 5.54 8.74
CA GLY A 144 -12.21 6.50 9.83
C GLY A 144 -11.14 7.56 9.51
N GLU A 145 -10.03 7.17 8.88
CA GLU A 145 -9.00 8.11 8.42
C GLU A 145 -9.53 9.08 7.36
N ARG A 146 -10.35 8.59 6.43
CA ARG A 146 -11.00 9.43 5.41
C ARG A 146 -12.04 10.38 5.98
N LEU A 147 -12.79 9.95 7.01
CA LEU A 147 -13.71 10.80 7.76
C LEU A 147 -12.96 11.87 8.59
N GLY A 148 -11.74 11.58 9.00
CA GLY A 148 -11.02 12.36 10.01
C GLY A 148 -11.36 11.96 11.44
N GLY A 149 -12.01 10.81 11.65
CA GLY A 149 -12.41 10.22 12.93
C GLY A 149 -13.90 9.93 13.00
N TYR A 150 -14.28 8.94 13.78
CA TYR A 150 -15.70 8.59 14.02
C TYR A 150 -16.30 9.50 15.09
N VAL A 151 -17.51 10.00 14.85
CA VAL A 151 -18.31 10.75 15.85
C VAL A 151 -19.50 9.94 16.35
N ALA A 152 -19.90 8.92 15.63
CA ALA A 152 -20.99 8.02 16.01
C ALA A 152 -20.75 6.60 15.51
N VAL A 153 -21.17 5.59 16.28
CA VAL A 153 -21.08 4.17 15.87
C VAL A 153 -21.88 3.89 14.60
N GLY A 154 -22.98 4.62 14.39
CA GLY A 154 -23.83 4.51 13.19
C GLY A 154 -23.12 4.72 11.88
N GLN A 155 -21.99 5.44 11.87
CA GLN A 155 -21.18 5.69 10.66
C GLN A 155 -20.54 4.40 10.09
N LEU A 156 -20.41 3.34 10.90
CA LEU A 156 -19.98 2.04 10.40
C LEU A 156 -20.96 1.43 9.39
N LYS A 157 -22.25 1.76 9.50
CA LYS A 157 -23.28 1.31 8.53
C LYS A 157 -23.14 1.94 7.14
N GLU A 158 -22.38 3.02 7.02
CA GLU A 158 -22.09 3.67 5.74
C GLU A 158 -21.07 2.89 4.92
N ILE A 159 -20.36 1.96 5.55
CA ILE A 159 -19.42 1.05 4.86
C ILE A 159 -20.26 -0.06 4.23
N GLU A 160 -20.21 -0.17 2.93
CA GLU A 160 -20.97 -1.17 2.15
C GLU A 160 -20.66 -2.60 2.63
N GLY A 161 -21.72 -3.36 2.93
CA GLY A 161 -21.62 -4.75 3.38
C GLY A 161 -21.14 -4.92 4.83
N PHE A 162 -21.06 -3.84 5.63
CA PHE A 162 -20.62 -3.93 7.03
C PHE A 162 -21.49 -4.90 7.85
N PRO A 163 -20.88 -5.82 8.66
CA PRO A 163 -21.60 -6.75 9.51
C PRO A 163 -22.29 -6.04 10.68
N VAL A 164 -23.58 -5.76 10.53
CA VAL A 164 -24.38 -4.94 11.47
C VAL A 164 -24.42 -5.55 12.88
N GLU A 165 -24.32 -6.89 12.95
CA GLU A 165 -24.29 -7.65 14.21
C GLU A 165 -23.09 -7.31 15.09
N SER A 166 -22.05 -6.72 14.48
CA SER A 166 -20.86 -6.27 15.22
C SER A 166 -21.02 -4.90 15.90
N LEU A 167 -22.06 -4.13 15.56
CA LEU A 167 -22.28 -2.79 16.12
C LEU A 167 -22.30 -2.70 17.64
N PRO A 168 -22.94 -3.66 18.37
CA PRO A 168 -22.97 -3.61 19.83
C PRO A 168 -21.61 -3.69 20.53
N PHE A 169 -20.56 -4.03 19.80
CA PHE A 169 -19.20 -4.09 20.32
C PHE A 169 -18.42 -2.79 20.17
N PHE A 170 -19.04 -1.75 19.61
CA PHE A 170 -18.38 -0.48 19.36
C PHE A 170 -18.99 0.64 20.19
N GLU A 171 -18.15 1.59 20.54
CA GLU A 171 -18.54 2.86 21.13
C GLU A 171 -17.71 4.00 20.56
N VAL A 172 -18.18 5.22 20.72
CA VAL A 172 -17.42 6.43 20.44
C VAL A 172 -17.42 7.30 21.66
N ARG A 173 -16.28 7.41 22.33
CA ARG A 173 -16.06 8.31 23.46
C ARG A 173 -14.93 9.28 23.10
N ASN A 174 -15.10 10.53 23.50
CA ASN A 174 -14.10 11.59 23.27
C ASN A 174 -13.69 11.67 21.78
N ALA A 175 -14.69 11.75 20.90
CA ALA A 175 -14.46 11.85 19.46
C ALA A 175 -13.57 13.06 19.15
N GLN A 176 -12.36 12.78 18.65
CA GLN A 176 -11.47 13.81 18.11
C GLN A 176 -11.52 13.72 16.59
N THR A 177 -12.02 14.78 15.95
CA THR A 177 -12.10 14.84 14.50
C THR A 177 -11.01 15.74 13.94
N LYS A 178 -10.34 15.26 12.89
CA LYS A 178 -9.45 16.09 12.07
C LYS A 178 -10.32 16.97 11.18
N ARG A 179 -10.39 18.25 11.48
CA ARG A 179 -11.22 19.20 10.75
C ARG A 179 -10.58 19.65 9.44
N LEU A 180 -11.39 19.76 8.42
CA LEU A 180 -11.05 20.26 7.09
C LEU A 180 -11.28 21.76 7.03
N ASN A 181 -10.25 22.53 6.74
CA ASN A 181 -10.42 23.97 6.54
C ASN A 181 -11.01 24.24 5.15
N LEU A 182 -12.28 24.62 5.11
CA LEU A 182 -13.00 24.89 3.86
C LEU A 182 -12.47 26.10 3.09
N ASN A 183 -11.68 26.96 3.71
CA ASN A 183 -11.11 28.16 3.07
C ASN A 183 -9.76 27.91 2.39
N THR A 184 -9.01 26.87 2.81
CA THR A 184 -7.64 26.66 2.33
C THR A 184 -7.50 25.43 1.42
N LEU A 185 -8.31 24.40 1.64
CA LEU A 185 -8.18 23.15 0.92
C LEU A 185 -8.59 23.29 -0.56
N SER A 186 -7.88 22.57 -1.42
CA SER A 186 -8.19 22.47 -2.86
C SER A 186 -9.41 21.56 -3.09
N LEU A 187 -10.01 21.65 -4.27
CA LEU A 187 -11.12 20.79 -4.70
C LEU A 187 -10.77 19.29 -4.53
N SER A 188 -9.58 18.89 -4.96
CA SER A 188 -9.12 17.49 -4.86
C SER A 188 -8.93 17.04 -3.41
N GLN A 189 -8.50 17.92 -2.52
CA GLN A 189 -8.36 17.64 -1.09
C GLN A 189 -9.72 17.52 -0.41
N LEU A 190 -10.66 18.44 -0.68
CA LEU A 190 -12.02 18.40 -0.15
C LEU A 190 -12.75 17.10 -0.53
N ARG A 191 -12.61 16.67 -1.78
CA ARG A 191 -13.26 15.43 -2.29
C ARG A 191 -12.77 14.14 -1.63
N ARG A 192 -11.67 14.16 -0.90
CA ARG A 192 -11.18 12.98 -0.16
C ARG A 192 -12.09 12.57 1.00
N HIS A 193 -12.84 13.55 1.53
CA HIS A 193 -13.76 13.29 2.64
C HIS A 193 -15.03 12.59 2.11
N PRO A 194 -15.50 11.48 2.77
CA PRO A 194 -16.65 10.70 2.30
C PRO A 194 -17.94 11.50 2.11
N TYR A 195 -18.15 12.54 2.92
CA TYR A 195 -19.35 13.37 2.85
C TYR A 195 -19.27 14.55 1.87
N ILE A 196 -18.14 14.74 1.19
CA ILE A 196 -17.97 15.83 0.23
C ILE A 196 -17.89 15.27 -1.18
N THR A 197 -18.96 15.41 -1.95
CA THR A 197 -19.00 15.04 -3.37
C THR A 197 -18.16 16.00 -4.21
N PHE A 198 -17.91 15.64 -5.47
CA PHE A 198 -17.24 16.53 -6.42
C PHE A 198 -17.99 17.86 -6.60
N TYR A 199 -19.31 17.79 -6.72
CA TYR A 199 -20.14 18.99 -6.93
C TYR A 199 -20.11 19.90 -5.70
N MET A 200 -20.17 19.34 -4.49
CA MET A 200 -20.03 20.10 -3.25
C MET A 200 -18.67 20.78 -3.15
N ALA A 201 -17.59 20.05 -3.41
CA ALA A 201 -16.23 20.62 -3.39
C ALA A 201 -16.09 21.76 -4.41
N ARG A 202 -16.66 21.59 -5.61
CA ARG A 202 -16.70 22.63 -6.64
C ARG A 202 -17.45 23.87 -6.16
N GLN A 203 -18.63 23.70 -5.59
CA GLN A 203 -19.43 24.82 -5.08
C GLN A 203 -18.71 25.56 -3.94
N ILE A 204 -18.04 24.87 -3.02
CA ILE A 204 -17.21 25.50 -1.98
C ILE A 204 -16.12 26.38 -2.61
N VAL A 205 -15.40 25.85 -3.61
CA VAL A 205 -14.34 26.60 -4.29
C VAL A 205 -14.89 27.79 -5.07
N GLU A 206 -16.00 27.63 -5.79
CA GLU A 206 -16.69 28.71 -6.53
C GLU A 206 -17.23 29.77 -5.56
N TYR A 207 -17.85 29.38 -4.45
CA TYR A 207 -18.32 30.31 -3.42
C TYR A 207 -17.18 31.19 -2.90
N ARG A 208 -16.03 30.58 -2.54
CA ARG A 208 -14.85 31.32 -2.09
C ARG A 208 -14.36 32.34 -3.10
N ARG A 209 -14.38 31.96 -4.38
CA ARG A 209 -13.97 32.88 -5.47
C ARG A 209 -14.91 34.08 -5.65
N LEU A 210 -16.22 33.83 -5.50
CA LEU A 210 -17.26 34.86 -5.80
C LEU A 210 -17.64 35.70 -4.59
N LYS A 211 -17.71 35.10 -3.41
CA LYS A 211 -18.21 35.72 -2.17
C LYS A 211 -17.13 35.91 -1.10
N GLY A 212 -15.92 35.40 -1.32
CA GLY A 212 -14.85 35.46 -0.34
C GLY A 212 -14.85 34.27 0.63
N ARG A 213 -14.19 34.44 1.77
CA ARG A 213 -14.03 33.39 2.77
C ARG A 213 -15.35 32.97 3.40
N LEU A 214 -15.50 31.67 3.61
CA LEU A 214 -16.61 31.14 4.40
C LEU A 214 -16.33 31.36 5.89
N SER A 215 -17.37 31.73 6.65
CA SER A 215 -17.33 31.83 8.10
C SER A 215 -18.18 30.76 8.79
N SER A 216 -19.13 30.17 8.06
CA SER A 216 -20.00 29.11 8.58
C SER A 216 -20.56 28.23 7.45
N LEU A 217 -20.95 26.97 7.76
CA LEU A 217 -21.69 26.13 6.83
C LEU A 217 -23.06 26.65 6.43
N SER A 218 -23.68 27.49 7.28
CA SER A 218 -24.99 28.05 7.00
C SER A 218 -25.00 28.90 5.73
N GLN A 219 -23.87 29.48 5.34
CA GLN A 219 -23.72 30.24 4.09
C GLN A 219 -23.90 29.39 2.83
N LEU A 220 -23.69 28.08 2.94
CA LEU A 220 -23.87 27.12 1.85
C LEU A 220 -25.30 26.57 1.77
N ARG A 221 -26.16 26.86 2.75
CA ARG A 221 -27.51 26.31 2.89
C ARG A 221 -28.44 26.57 1.71
N LEU A 222 -28.19 27.64 0.98
CA LEU A 222 -28.96 27.99 -0.21
C LEU A 222 -28.55 27.24 -1.46
N LEU A 223 -27.46 26.50 -1.39
CA LEU A 223 -26.96 25.71 -2.50
C LEU A 223 -27.61 24.31 -2.48
N LYS A 224 -28.03 23.84 -3.63
CA LYS A 224 -28.77 22.56 -3.82
C LYS A 224 -28.03 21.35 -3.21
N GLU A 225 -26.69 21.38 -3.26
CA GLU A 225 -25.85 20.27 -2.80
C GLU A 225 -25.66 20.24 -1.27
N PHE A 226 -26.18 21.25 -0.53
CA PHE A 226 -26.01 21.39 0.91
C PHE A 226 -27.37 21.44 1.66
N PRO A 227 -28.18 20.37 1.57
CA PRO A 227 -29.38 20.27 2.39
C PRO A 227 -29.02 20.20 3.88
N ALA A 228 -30.00 20.37 4.76
CA ALA A 228 -29.78 20.50 6.20
C ALA A 228 -29.10 19.27 6.83
N ASP A 229 -29.49 18.08 6.42
CA ASP A 229 -28.90 16.81 6.87
C ASP A 229 -27.41 16.67 6.50
N VAL A 230 -27.03 17.11 5.30
CA VAL A 230 -25.62 17.12 4.85
C VAL A 230 -24.81 18.12 5.66
N ILE A 231 -25.35 19.29 5.94
CA ILE A 231 -24.70 20.32 6.76
C ILE A 231 -24.46 19.79 8.17
N GLU A 232 -25.45 19.16 8.79
CA GLU A 232 -25.35 18.58 10.13
C GLU A 232 -24.28 17.49 10.18
N ARG A 233 -24.25 16.59 9.19
CA ARG A 233 -23.24 15.53 9.08
C ARG A 233 -21.82 16.06 8.87
N LEU A 234 -21.65 17.19 8.17
CA LEU A 234 -20.36 17.82 7.91
C LEU A 234 -19.84 18.65 9.08
N GLN A 235 -20.71 19.17 9.92
CA GLN A 235 -20.36 20.12 10.98
C GLN A 235 -19.21 19.67 11.88
N PRO A 236 -19.11 18.41 12.33
CA PRO A 236 -18.00 17.95 13.16
C PRO A 236 -16.64 17.93 12.45
N TYR A 237 -16.63 17.90 11.11
CA TYR A 237 -15.47 17.66 10.28
C TYR A 237 -14.91 18.89 9.58
N VAL A 238 -15.50 20.07 9.76
CA VAL A 238 -15.08 21.28 9.07
C VAL A 238 -14.68 22.39 10.01
N CYS A 239 -13.82 23.28 9.51
CA CYS A 239 -13.48 24.56 10.12
C CYS A 239 -13.28 25.62 9.00
N PHE A 240 -13.11 26.89 9.40
CA PHE A 240 -13.08 28.04 8.51
C PHE A 240 -11.80 28.86 8.68
#